data_afa3a8a192a8ed58568f206d0833a9d3
#
_entry.id   afa3a8a192a8ed58568f206d0833a9d3
#
_cell.length_a   1.000
_cell.length_b   1.000
_cell.length_c   1.000
_cell.angle_alpha   90.00
_cell.angle_beta   90.00
_cell.angle_gamma   90.00
#
_symmetry.space_group_name_H-M   'P 1'
#
loop_
_entity.id
_entity.type
_entity.pdbx_description
1 polymer ?
#
loop_
_entity_poly.entity_id
_entity_poly.type
_entity_poly.pdbx_seq_one_letter_code
_entity_poly.pdbx_strand_id
1 'polypeptide(L)'
;LYWPKADYLTGAYRQTKQADRMLTAAFAEKLADKKIVVLAAHPGDVNSKLSNNLGYGGWESPEQGAATPLFCATDPSLKGITGKYFENKTQTPCRFSQDKNAVKRLFEICGSY
;
A
#
# COMPACT_ATOMS: atom_id res chain seq x y z
N LEU A 1 -13.25 -6.77 15.61
CA LEU A 1 -12.78 -5.41 15.84
C LEU A 1 -13.94 -4.43 15.61
N TYR A 2 -14.48 -3.85 16.69
CA TYR A 2 -15.49 -2.81 16.60
C TYR A 2 -14.80 -1.45 16.50
N TRP A 3 -15.00 -0.75 15.41
CA TRP A 3 -14.54 0.62 15.23
C TRP A 3 -15.75 1.55 15.21
N PRO A 4 -15.83 2.57 16.05
CA PRO A 4 -16.85 3.60 15.93
C PRO A 4 -16.80 4.25 14.54
N LYS A 5 -17.96 4.57 13.99
CA LYS A 5 -18.11 5.03 12.60
C LYS A 5 -17.24 6.27 12.27
N ALA A 6 -17.01 7.14 13.24
CA ALA A 6 -16.14 8.31 13.08
C ALA A 6 -14.65 7.93 12.98
N ASP A 7 -14.22 6.94 13.77
CA ASP A 7 -12.82 6.47 13.75
C ASP A 7 -12.49 5.64 12.53
N TYR A 8 -13.50 4.98 11.91
CA TYR A 8 -13.32 4.26 10.67
C TYR A 8 -12.85 5.17 9.53
N LEU A 9 -13.46 6.35 9.39
CA LEU A 9 -13.13 7.27 8.30
C LEU A 9 -11.79 8.01 8.49
N THR A 10 -11.34 8.25 9.72
CA THR A 10 -10.15 9.06 10.00
C THR A 10 -8.96 8.27 10.52
N GLY A 11 -9.17 7.34 11.43
CA GLY A 11 -8.12 6.56 12.08
C GLY A 11 -7.93 5.18 11.44
N ALA A 12 -8.98 4.37 11.38
CA ALA A 12 -8.89 2.98 10.93
C ALA A 12 -8.48 2.86 9.47
N TYR A 13 -8.99 3.73 8.57
CA TYR A 13 -8.59 3.73 7.16
C TYR A 13 -7.08 3.96 7.00
N ARG A 14 -6.52 4.96 7.68
CA ARG A 14 -5.09 5.25 7.63
C ARG A 14 -4.25 4.10 8.20
N GLN A 15 -4.71 3.48 9.28
CA GLN A 15 -4.06 2.32 9.90
C GLN A 15 -4.07 1.11 8.98
N THR A 16 -5.20 0.83 8.30
CA THR A 16 -5.27 -0.27 7.34
C THR A 16 -4.33 -0.04 6.15
N LYS A 17 -4.24 1.18 5.62
CA LYS A 17 -3.30 1.52 4.55
C LYS A 17 -1.83 1.46 4.98
N GLN A 18 -1.54 1.77 6.24
CA GLN A 18 -0.23 1.52 6.83
C GLN A 18 0.06 0.02 6.91
N ALA A 19 -0.90 -0.77 7.36
CA ALA A 19 -0.77 -2.23 7.42
C ALA A 19 -0.51 -2.85 6.04
N ASP A 20 -1.18 -2.38 4.98
CA ASP A 20 -0.93 -2.82 3.60
C ASP A 20 0.54 -2.65 3.19
N ARG A 21 1.17 -1.53 3.56
CA ARG A 21 2.60 -1.29 3.27
C ARG A 21 3.52 -2.21 4.09
N MET A 22 3.17 -2.49 5.33
CA MET A 22 3.91 -3.43 6.18
C MET A 22 3.79 -4.86 5.66
N LEU A 23 2.59 -5.28 5.27
CA LEU A 23 2.35 -6.59 4.67
C LEU A 23 3.05 -6.74 3.31
N THR A 24 3.19 -5.68 2.54
CA THR A 24 4.00 -5.67 1.31
C THR A 24 5.44 -6.11 1.61
N ALA A 25 6.05 -5.58 2.67
CA ALA A 25 7.41 -5.97 3.07
C ALA A 25 7.46 -7.43 3.54
N ALA A 26 6.49 -7.88 4.33
CA ALA A 26 6.42 -9.26 4.81
C ALA A 26 6.25 -10.27 3.66
N PHE A 27 5.34 -10.01 2.72
CA PHE A 27 5.13 -10.87 1.56
C PHE A 27 6.32 -10.87 0.62
N ALA A 28 7.00 -9.74 0.45
CA ALA A 28 8.21 -9.67 -0.36
C ALA A 28 9.31 -10.60 0.17
N GLU A 29 9.50 -10.64 1.48
CA GLU A 29 10.44 -11.56 2.13
C GLU A 29 9.99 -13.02 1.98
N LYS A 30 8.71 -13.29 2.24
CA LYS A 30 8.15 -14.66 2.19
C LYS A 30 8.13 -15.27 0.79
N LEU A 31 8.02 -14.45 -0.24
CA LEU A 31 7.89 -14.89 -1.63
C LEU A 31 9.19 -14.73 -2.45
N ALA A 32 10.29 -14.35 -1.79
CA ALA A 32 11.56 -14.11 -2.45
C ALA A 32 12.09 -15.33 -3.21
N ASP A 33 11.95 -16.52 -2.64
CA ASP A 33 12.35 -17.79 -3.26
C ASP A 33 11.53 -18.15 -4.50
N LYS A 34 10.31 -17.63 -4.60
CA LYS A 34 9.38 -17.84 -5.72
C LYS A 34 9.56 -16.82 -6.84
N LYS A 35 10.51 -15.90 -6.72
CA LYS A 35 10.75 -14.81 -7.68
C LYS A 35 9.53 -13.94 -7.95
N ILE A 36 8.67 -13.76 -6.92
CA ILE A 36 7.50 -12.90 -6.97
C ILE A 36 7.89 -11.53 -6.42
N VAL A 37 7.66 -10.50 -7.19
CA VAL A 37 7.82 -9.09 -6.77
C VAL A 37 6.55 -8.61 -6.12
N VAL A 38 6.67 -8.01 -4.93
CA VAL A 38 5.55 -7.42 -4.19
C VAL A 38 5.87 -5.96 -3.93
N LEU A 39 5.05 -5.07 -4.45
CA LEU A 39 5.22 -3.62 -4.34
C LEU A 39 3.95 -2.97 -3.82
N ALA A 40 4.11 -1.85 -3.11
CA ALA A 40 3.01 -0.97 -2.74
C ALA A 40 3.08 0.32 -3.58
N ALA A 41 1.93 0.79 -4.04
CA ALA A 41 1.83 2.01 -4.83
C ALA A 41 0.78 2.95 -4.23
N HIS A 42 1.10 4.25 -4.20
CA HIS A 42 0.14 5.30 -3.88
C HIS A 42 -0.41 5.86 -5.19
N PRO A 43 -1.73 5.87 -5.37
CA PRO A 43 -2.33 6.37 -6.61
C PRO A 43 -2.41 7.90 -6.69
N GLY A 44 -2.03 8.61 -5.63
CA GLY A 44 -2.30 10.03 -5.50
C GLY A 44 -3.68 10.30 -4.91
N ASP A 45 -4.11 11.55 -4.99
CA ASP A 45 -5.41 12.03 -4.50
C ASP A 45 -6.44 12.02 -5.66
N VAL A 46 -6.96 10.83 -5.93
CA VAL A 46 -7.76 10.55 -7.13
C VAL A 46 -9.20 11.00 -6.97
N ASN A 47 -9.68 11.79 -7.92
CA ASN A 47 -11.08 12.14 -8.06
C ASN A 47 -11.87 10.94 -8.59
N SER A 48 -12.31 10.09 -7.68
CA SER A 48 -13.06 8.87 -7.97
C SER A 48 -14.47 8.92 -7.39
N LYS A 49 -15.35 8.08 -7.92
CA LYS A 49 -16.70 7.91 -7.36
C LYS A 49 -16.64 7.55 -5.87
N LEU A 50 -15.70 6.71 -5.47
CA LEU A 50 -15.51 6.34 -4.06
C LEU A 50 -15.09 7.54 -3.21
N SER A 51 -14.08 8.29 -3.66
CA SER A 51 -13.58 9.46 -2.94
C SER A 51 -14.65 10.54 -2.81
N ASN A 52 -15.42 10.80 -3.87
CA ASN A 52 -16.52 11.75 -3.85
C ASN A 52 -17.66 11.31 -2.92
N ASN A 53 -18.04 10.03 -2.93
CA ASN A 53 -19.07 9.50 -2.05
C ASN A 53 -18.68 9.57 -0.56
N LEU A 54 -17.38 9.55 -0.26
CA LEU A 54 -16.83 9.72 1.09
C LEU A 54 -16.58 11.19 1.47
N GLY A 55 -16.82 12.14 0.56
CA GLY A 55 -16.67 13.56 0.80
C GLY A 55 -15.25 14.11 0.68
N TYR A 56 -14.30 13.32 0.16
CA TYR A 56 -12.89 13.75 0.03
C TYR A 56 -12.59 14.47 -1.29
N GLY A 57 -13.30 14.13 -2.38
CA GLY A 57 -12.96 14.63 -3.71
C GLY A 57 -11.65 14.05 -4.22
N GLY A 58 -10.84 14.87 -4.88
CA GLY A 58 -9.52 14.52 -5.41
C GLY A 58 -9.12 15.47 -6.56
N TRP A 59 -7.84 15.51 -6.86
CA TRP A 59 -7.26 16.41 -7.88
C TRP A 59 -6.83 15.66 -9.15
N GLU A 60 -6.38 14.40 -9.01
CA GLU A 60 -5.95 13.61 -10.14
C GLU A 60 -7.11 12.88 -10.79
N SER A 61 -7.05 12.73 -12.11
CA SER A 61 -7.99 11.89 -12.85
C SER A 61 -7.76 10.41 -12.52
N PRO A 62 -8.72 9.51 -12.77
CA PRO A 62 -8.51 8.06 -12.62
C PRO A 62 -7.32 7.54 -13.43
N GLU A 63 -7.05 8.08 -14.61
CA GLU A 63 -5.91 7.71 -15.44
C GLU A 63 -4.58 8.13 -14.80
N GLN A 64 -4.53 9.32 -14.21
CA GLN A 64 -3.37 9.79 -13.45
C GLN A 64 -3.16 8.93 -12.21
N GLY A 65 -4.24 8.58 -11.51
CA GLY A 65 -4.20 7.67 -10.36
C GLY A 65 -3.69 6.26 -10.70
N ALA A 66 -3.97 5.79 -11.90
CA ALA A 66 -3.49 4.49 -12.38
C ALA A 66 -2.01 4.47 -12.76
N ALA A 67 -1.38 5.64 -12.97
CA ALA A 67 -0.04 5.73 -13.53
C ALA A 67 1.04 5.05 -12.66
N THR A 68 1.03 5.24 -11.33
CA THR A 68 2.02 4.61 -10.44
C THR A 68 1.79 3.10 -10.28
N PRO A 69 0.55 2.60 -10.03
CA PRO A 69 0.28 1.16 -10.05
C PRO A 69 0.68 0.49 -11.36
N LEU A 70 0.38 1.10 -12.50
CA LEU A 70 0.75 0.57 -13.82
C LEU A 70 2.28 0.51 -14.00
N PHE A 71 2.99 1.58 -13.62
CA PHE A 71 4.45 1.60 -13.60
C PHE A 71 5.01 0.45 -12.74
N CYS A 72 4.49 0.25 -11.54
CA CYS A 72 4.91 -0.84 -10.66
C CYS A 72 4.68 -2.23 -11.28
N ALA A 73 3.62 -2.40 -12.07
CA ALA A 73 3.26 -3.67 -12.67
C ALA A 73 4.04 -3.97 -13.96
N THR A 74 4.49 -2.97 -14.70
CA THR A 74 4.95 -3.16 -16.08
C THR A 74 6.34 -2.65 -16.37
N ASP A 75 6.94 -1.79 -15.53
CA ASP A 75 8.23 -1.18 -15.85
C ASP A 75 9.38 -2.16 -15.67
N PRO A 76 10.19 -2.42 -16.72
CA PRO A 76 11.30 -3.38 -16.67
C PRO A 76 12.40 -2.98 -15.66
N SER A 77 12.55 -1.70 -15.35
CA SER A 77 13.54 -1.21 -14.37
C SER A 77 13.29 -1.72 -12.97
N LEU A 78 12.06 -2.16 -12.67
CA LEU A 78 11.66 -2.68 -11.36
C LEU A 78 11.89 -4.20 -11.21
N LYS A 79 12.45 -4.85 -12.21
CA LYS A 79 12.74 -6.28 -12.15
C LYS A 79 13.65 -6.60 -10.95
N GLY A 80 13.15 -7.46 -10.06
CA GLY A 80 13.87 -7.86 -8.84
C GLY A 80 13.78 -6.87 -7.67
N ILE A 81 13.17 -5.70 -7.86
CA ILE A 81 12.88 -4.77 -6.77
C ILE A 81 11.59 -5.21 -6.09
N THR A 82 11.67 -5.54 -4.81
CA THR A 82 10.53 -6.06 -4.03
C THR A 82 10.47 -5.44 -2.63
N GLY A 83 9.29 -5.46 -2.00
CA GLY A 83 9.09 -4.93 -0.65
C GLY A 83 9.18 -3.40 -0.57
N LYS A 84 9.02 -2.71 -1.69
CA LYS A 84 9.17 -1.25 -1.78
C LYS A 84 7.83 -0.54 -2.00
N TYR A 85 7.83 0.74 -1.65
CA TYR A 85 6.70 1.63 -1.77
C TYR A 85 7.00 2.73 -2.80
N PHE A 86 6.03 3.04 -3.63
CA PHE A 86 6.16 4.00 -4.73
C PHE A 86 5.07 5.07 -4.67
N GLU A 87 5.48 6.31 -4.86
CA GLU A 87 4.63 7.47 -5.10
C GLU A 87 5.13 8.20 -6.36
N ASN A 88 4.24 8.64 -7.23
CA ASN A 88 4.59 9.34 -8.48
C ASN A 88 5.69 8.61 -9.27
N LYS A 89 5.58 7.30 -9.41
CA LYS A 89 6.57 6.43 -10.07
C LYS A 89 7.97 6.48 -9.44
N THR A 90 8.10 6.97 -8.22
CA THR A 90 9.36 7.10 -7.51
C THR A 90 9.34 6.25 -6.24
N GLN A 91 10.41 5.48 -6.02
CA GLN A 91 10.54 4.73 -4.77
C GLN A 91 10.65 5.68 -3.60
N THR A 92 9.73 5.57 -2.65
CA THR A 92 9.64 6.43 -1.48
C THR A 92 9.89 5.63 -0.21
N PRO A 93 10.70 6.13 0.73
CA PRO A 93 10.91 5.44 2.00
C PRO A 93 9.60 5.28 2.78
N CYS A 94 9.38 4.07 3.32
CA CYS A 94 8.26 3.80 4.21
C CYS A 94 8.79 3.36 5.58
N ARG A 95 8.75 4.26 6.57
CA ARG A 95 9.26 3.98 7.92
C ARG A 95 8.57 2.79 8.59
N PHE A 96 7.31 2.57 8.29
CA PHE A 96 6.52 1.48 8.91
C PHE A 96 7.00 0.09 8.45
N SER A 97 7.42 -0.04 7.20
CA SER A 97 7.95 -1.30 6.66
C SER A 97 9.40 -1.57 7.07
N GLN A 98 10.08 -0.61 7.69
CA GLN A 98 11.45 -0.75 8.17
C GLN A 98 11.52 -1.39 9.56
N ASP A 99 10.45 -1.31 10.35
CA ASP A 99 10.36 -2.00 11.64
C ASP A 99 10.03 -3.50 11.42
N LYS A 100 11.08 -4.30 11.31
CA LYS A 100 10.95 -5.73 11.03
C LYS A 100 10.17 -6.49 12.10
N ASN A 101 10.26 -6.10 13.36
CA ASN A 101 9.54 -6.74 14.44
C ASN A 101 8.04 -6.45 14.35
N ALA A 102 7.67 -5.20 14.09
CA ALA A 102 6.28 -4.82 13.89
C ALA A 102 5.68 -5.48 12.63
N VAL A 103 6.43 -5.54 11.54
CA VAL A 103 6.03 -6.22 10.29
C VAL A 103 5.78 -7.70 10.54
N LYS A 104 6.71 -8.39 11.21
CA LYS A 104 6.56 -9.82 11.54
C LYS A 104 5.33 -10.05 12.41
N ARG A 105 5.16 -9.27 13.48
CA ARG A 105 4.02 -9.38 14.38
C ARG A 105 2.68 -9.16 13.66
N LEU A 106 2.60 -8.13 12.81
CA LEU A 106 1.40 -7.89 12.01
C LEU A 106 1.09 -9.08 11.09
N PHE A 107 2.10 -9.61 10.41
CA PHE A 107 1.94 -10.76 9.53
C PHE A 107 1.42 -12.01 10.27
N GLU A 108 1.97 -12.29 11.46
CA GLU A 108 1.52 -13.41 12.32
C GLU A 108 0.06 -13.22 12.75
N ILE A 109 -0.32 -12.01 13.17
CA ILE A 109 -1.70 -11.70 13.57
C ILE A 109 -2.65 -11.92 12.39
N CYS A 110 -2.34 -11.38 11.22
CA CYS A 110 -3.18 -11.54 10.03
C CYS A 110 -3.30 -13.01 9.60
N GLY A 111 -2.25 -13.80 9.76
CA GLY A 111 -2.26 -15.23 9.43
C GLY A 111 -3.02 -16.11 10.43
N SER A 112 -3.42 -15.58 11.59
CA SER A 112 -4.17 -16.31 12.62
C SER A 112 -5.69 -16.23 12.48
N TYR A 113 -6.20 -15.45 11.51
CA TYR A 113 -7.63 -15.29 11.23
C TYR A 113 -8.15 -16.23 10.15
#